data_59eb103d51050b7ef5e6480258ebe513
#
_entry.id   59eb103d51050b7ef5e6480258ebe513
#
_cell.length_a   1.000
_cell.length_b   1.000
_cell.length_c   1.000
_cell.angle_alpha   90.00
_cell.angle_beta   90.00
_cell.angle_gamma   90.00
#
_symmetry.space_group_name_H-M   'P 1'
#
loop_
_entity.id
_entity.type
_entity.pdbx_description
1 polymer ?
#
loop_
_entity_poly.entity_id
_entity_poly.type
_entity_poly.pdbx_seq_one_letter_code
_entity_poly.pdbx_strand_id
1 'polypeptide(L)'
;MTSGISQLSVGGKTLASGVTTLSNGLKTYTDGVATLAGNNKALTSGTQQLADGAKTLADGAEQLASGTQTLHAGTQKLVSNNSKLNSGADQLADGAGQIQDGSSKLYDGSK
;
A
#
# COMPACT_ATOMS: atom_id res chain seq x y z
N MET A 1 -57.34 26.85 53.04
CA MET A 1 -56.01 27.41 53.10
C MET A 1 -54.94 26.30 53.12
N THR A 2 -55.10 25.35 54.06
CA THR A 2 -54.05 24.25 54.14
C THR A 2 -53.95 23.43 52.88
N SER A 3 -55.07 23.11 52.23
CA SER A 3 -55.11 22.34 51.00
C SER A 3 -54.41 23.09 49.87
N GLY A 4 -54.59 24.41 49.77
CA GLY A 4 -53.93 25.20 48.75
C GLY A 4 -52.43 25.28 48.96
N ILE A 5 -51.97 25.37 50.21
CA ILE A 5 -50.57 25.39 50.54
C ILE A 5 -49.93 24.03 50.22
N SER A 6 -50.63 22.94 50.54
CA SER A 6 -50.18 21.58 50.22
C SER A 6 -50.03 21.36 48.70
N GLN A 7 -51.04 21.83 47.96
CA GLN A 7 -51.01 21.75 46.46
C GLN A 7 -49.89 22.57 45.91
N LEU A 8 -49.59 23.73 46.44
CA LEU A 8 -48.46 24.55 45.98
C LEU A 8 -47.15 23.86 46.29
N SER A 9 -47.03 23.24 47.47
CA SER A 9 -45.83 22.49 47.85
C SER A 9 -45.58 21.30 46.90
N VAL A 10 -46.63 20.53 46.58
CA VAL A 10 -46.56 19.40 45.67
C VAL A 10 -46.22 19.88 44.29
N GLY A 11 -46.82 20.96 43.82
CA GLY A 11 -46.54 21.55 42.52
C GLY A 11 -45.11 22.03 42.41
N GLY A 12 -44.58 22.62 43.47
CA GLY A 12 -43.18 23.05 43.53
C GLY A 12 -42.20 21.88 43.41
N LYS A 13 -42.48 20.77 44.07
CA LYS A 13 -41.70 19.57 44.03
C LYS A 13 -41.72 18.95 42.61
N THR A 14 -42.91 18.92 42.02
CA THR A 14 -43.06 18.40 40.64
C THR A 14 -42.25 19.24 39.67
N LEU A 15 -42.28 20.55 39.80
CA LEU A 15 -41.51 21.44 38.97
C LEU A 15 -40.00 21.22 39.15
N ALA A 16 -39.55 21.09 40.40
CA ALA A 16 -38.15 20.85 40.71
C ALA A 16 -37.68 19.54 40.11
N SER A 17 -38.50 18.48 40.21
CA SER A 17 -38.17 17.18 39.60
C SER A 17 -38.11 17.27 38.07
N GLY A 18 -39.04 18.04 37.49
CA GLY A 18 -39.03 18.25 36.04
C GLY A 18 -37.79 18.98 35.56
N VAL A 19 -37.36 19.99 36.31
CA VAL A 19 -36.13 20.74 36.00
C VAL A 19 -34.92 19.84 36.09
N THR A 20 -34.85 18.98 37.11
CA THR A 20 -33.75 18.01 37.26
C THR A 20 -33.72 17.02 36.08
N THR A 21 -34.89 16.51 35.69
CA THR A 21 -34.99 15.59 34.54
C THR A 21 -34.53 16.27 33.25
N LEU A 22 -34.95 17.52 33.05
CA LEU A 22 -34.52 18.28 31.86
C LEU A 22 -33.02 18.53 31.88
N SER A 23 -32.47 18.89 33.04
CA SER A 23 -31.02 19.11 33.18
C SER A 23 -30.22 17.84 32.86
N ASN A 24 -30.67 16.70 33.37
CA ASN A 24 -30.04 15.41 33.12
C ASN A 24 -30.13 15.02 31.64
N GLY A 25 -31.28 15.26 31.02
CA GLY A 25 -31.48 15.01 29.59
C GLY A 25 -30.57 15.86 28.72
N LEU A 26 -30.45 17.14 29.11
CA LEU A 26 -29.58 18.06 28.37
C LEU A 26 -28.12 17.64 28.48
N LYS A 27 -27.70 17.20 29.67
CA LYS A 27 -26.33 16.70 29.87
C LYS A 27 -26.07 15.47 29.02
N THR A 28 -27.02 14.54 28.99
CA THR A 28 -26.89 13.33 28.14
C THR A 28 -26.78 13.69 26.65
N TYR A 29 -27.58 14.64 26.22
CA TYR A 29 -27.57 15.14 24.86
C TYR A 29 -26.20 15.77 24.54
N THR A 30 -25.71 16.63 25.41
CA THR A 30 -24.42 17.30 25.22
C THR A 30 -23.27 16.29 25.16
N ASP A 31 -23.29 15.30 26.06
CA ASP A 31 -22.29 14.24 26.09
C ASP A 31 -22.33 13.41 24.79
N GLY A 32 -23.54 13.15 24.30
CA GLY A 32 -23.70 12.43 23.02
C GLY A 32 -23.15 13.19 21.83
N VAL A 33 -23.38 14.50 21.80
CA VAL A 33 -22.84 15.36 20.74
C VAL A 33 -21.33 15.38 20.79
N ALA A 34 -20.75 15.44 22.01
CA ALA A 34 -19.30 15.41 22.16
C ALA A 34 -18.70 14.06 21.67
N THR A 35 -19.40 12.97 22.00
CA THR A 35 -18.99 11.63 21.53
C THR A 35 -19.03 11.56 19.99
N LEU A 36 -20.10 12.08 19.41
CA LEU A 36 -20.24 12.10 17.93
C LEU A 36 -19.13 12.91 17.29
N ALA A 37 -18.79 14.07 17.85
CA ALA A 37 -17.71 14.90 17.34
C ALA A 37 -16.37 14.16 17.41
N GLY A 38 -16.13 13.45 18.51
CA GLY A 38 -14.92 12.63 18.66
C GLY A 38 -14.85 11.51 17.63
N ASN A 39 -15.97 10.85 17.37
CA ASN A 39 -16.05 9.79 16.38
C ASN A 39 -15.82 10.33 14.97
N ASN A 40 -16.35 11.50 14.68
CA ASN A 40 -16.13 12.15 13.37
C ASN A 40 -14.68 12.50 13.16
N LYS A 41 -14.00 12.95 14.20
CA LYS A 41 -12.58 13.26 14.14
C LYS A 41 -11.75 11.99 13.87
N ALA A 42 -12.09 10.91 14.56
CA ALA A 42 -11.43 9.62 14.36
C ALA A 42 -11.65 9.09 12.94
N LEU A 43 -12.87 9.27 12.42
CA LEU A 43 -13.19 8.86 11.04
C LEU A 43 -12.39 9.67 10.03
N THR A 44 -12.27 10.98 10.23
CA THR A 44 -11.48 11.86 9.36
C THR A 44 -10.00 11.42 9.35
N SER A 45 -9.45 11.15 10.53
CA SER A 45 -8.06 10.68 10.65
C SER A 45 -7.86 9.34 9.97
N GLY A 46 -8.81 8.42 10.14
CA GLY A 46 -8.76 7.11 9.51
C GLY A 46 -8.85 7.20 7.99
N THR A 47 -9.70 8.08 7.49
CA THR A 47 -9.85 8.30 6.05
C THR A 47 -8.55 8.85 5.45
N GLN A 48 -7.90 9.77 6.18
CA GLN A 48 -6.63 10.32 5.74
C GLN A 48 -5.52 9.26 5.72
N GLN A 49 -5.46 8.42 6.75
CA GLN A 49 -4.51 7.31 6.81
C GLN A 49 -4.73 6.34 5.64
N LEU A 50 -5.99 6.09 5.31
CA LEU A 50 -6.32 5.23 4.17
C LEU A 50 -5.86 5.86 2.86
N ALA A 51 -6.06 7.17 2.69
CA ALA A 51 -5.61 7.88 1.50
C ALA A 51 -4.09 7.85 1.38
N ASP A 52 -3.38 8.05 2.51
CA ASP A 52 -1.92 7.99 2.53
C ASP A 52 -1.42 6.58 2.21
N GLY A 53 -2.09 5.55 2.74
CA GLY A 53 -1.76 4.17 2.46
C GLY A 53 -1.98 3.81 0.99
N ALA A 54 -3.07 4.31 0.40
CA ALA A 54 -3.36 4.10 -1.02
C ALA A 54 -2.29 4.74 -1.91
N LYS A 55 -1.83 5.93 -1.52
CA LYS A 55 -0.75 6.61 -2.24
C LYS A 55 0.55 5.83 -2.15
N THR A 56 0.89 5.34 -0.96
CA THR A 56 2.08 4.50 -0.75
C THR A 56 2.02 3.25 -1.62
N LEU A 57 0.84 2.62 -1.68
CA LEU A 57 0.63 1.44 -2.51
C LEU A 57 0.81 1.76 -4.00
N ALA A 58 0.26 2.89 -4.45
CA ALA A 58 0.40 3.34 -5.84
C ALA A 58 1.87 3.60 -6.18
N ASP A 59 2.61 4.25 -5.29
CA ASP A 59 4.03 4.52 -5.48
C ASP A 59 4.82 3.21 -5.54
N GLY A 60 4.49 2.26 -4.69
CA GLY A 60 5.11 0.93 -4.69
C GLY A 60 4.84 0.16 -5.97
N ALA A 61 3.61 0.23 -6.48
CA ALA A 61 3.25 -0.41 -7.75
C ALA A 61 4.03 0.19 -8.91
N GLU A 62 4.23 1.50 -8.88
CA GLU A 62 5.01 2.20 -9.90
C GLU A 62 6.48 1.78 -9.87
N GLN A 63 7.05 1.67 -8.67
CA GLN A 63 8.42 1.19 -8.50
C GLN A 63 8.57 -0.26 -8.98
N LEU A 64 7.56 -1.09 -8.71
CA LEU A 64 7.57 -2.48 -9.17
C LEU A 64 7.54 -2.53 -10.71
N ALA A 65 6.71 -1.70 -11.34
CA ALA A 65 6.64 -1.61 -12.79
C ALA A 65 7.98 -1.20 -13.39
N SER A 66 8.64 -0.21 -12.78
CA SER A 66 9.97 0.24 -13.21
C SER A 66 11.02 -0.87 -13.05
N GLY A 67 10.98 -1.58 -11.92
CA GLY A 67 11.88 -2.69 -11.66
C GLY A 67 11.69 -3.83 -12.65
N THR A 68 10.45 -4.14 -13.00
CA THR A 68 10.10 -5.15 -13.98
C THR A 68 10.65 -4.77 -15.35
N GLN A 69 10.56 -3.50 -15.71
CA GLN A 69 11.10 -2.98 -16.96
C GLN A 69 12.61 -3.11 -17.01
N THR A 70 13.30 -2.79 -15.92
CA THR A 70 14.73 -2.94 -15.78
C THR A 70 15.15 -4.40 -15.92
N LEU A 71 14.40 -5.30 -15.28
CA LEU A 71 14.65 -6.75 -15.38
C LEU A 71 14.47 -7.23 -16.81
N HIS A 72 13.42 -6.79 -17.48
CA HIS A 72 13.18 -7.15 -18.89
C HIS A 72 14.33 -6.71 -19.78
N ALA A 73 14.81 -5.47 -19.62
CA ALA A 73 15.95 -4.96 -20.38
C ALA A 73 17.22 -5.77 -20.09
N GLY A 74 17.44 -6.14 -18.84
CA GLY A 74 18.58 -6.99 -18.45
C GLY A 74 18.51 -8.38 -19.07
N THR A 75 17.32 -8.96 -19.10
CA THR A 75 17.09 -10.26 -19.72
C THR A 75 17.40 -10.20 -21.22
N GLN A 76 16.97 -9.13 -21.89
CA GLN A 76 17.28 -8.94 -23.31
C GLN A 76 18.78 -8.85 -23.57
N LYS A 77 19.51 -8.14 -22.72
CA LYS A 77 20.96 -8.04 -22.82
C LYS A 77 21.61 -9.41 -22.62
N LEU A 78 21.12 -10.19 -21.69
CA LEU A 78 21.63 -11.54 -21.45
C LEU A 78 21.43 -12.43 -22.68
N VAL A 79 20.23 -12.37 -23.28
CA VAL A 79 19.96 -13.13 -24.52
C VAL A 79 20.91 -12.72 -25.64
N SER A 80 21.13 -11.41 -25.81
CA SER A 80 22.05 -10.90 -26.80
C SER A 80 23.48 -11.37 -26.56
N ASN A 81 23.93 -11.35 -25.32
CA ASN A 81 25.24 -11.81 -24.93
C ASN A 81 25.42 -13.32 -25.20
N ASN A 82 24.37 -14.10 -24.92
CA ASN A 82 24.40 -15.54 -25.19
C ASN A 82 24.51 -15.82 -26.68
N SER A 83 23.84 -15.04 -27.51
CA SER A 83 23.95 -15.16 -28.97
C SER A 83 25.38 -14.88 -29.45
N LYS A 84 25.99 -13.84 -28.89
CA LYS A 84 27.38 -13.49 -29.22
C LYS A 84 28.34 -14.58 -28.77
N LEU A 85 28.10 -15.14 -27.60
CA LEU A 85 28.91 -16.23 -27.06
C LEU A 85 28.82 -17.47 -27.95
N ASN A 86 27.61 -17.81 -28.40
CA ASN A 86 27.40 -18.95 -29.30
C ASN A 86 28.11 -18.72 -30.64
N SER A 87 28.01 -17.51 -31.18
CA SER A 87 28.71 -17.17 -32.44
C SER A 87 30.21 -17.27 -32.27
N GLY A 88 30.75 -16.80 -31.15
CA GLY A 88 32.16 -16.89 -30.84
C GLY A 88 32.64 -18.34 -30.70
N ALA A 89 31.84 -19.18 -30.05
CA ALA A 89 32.14 -20.59 -29.90
C ALA A 89 32.18 -21.29 -31.27
N ASP A 90 31.21 -20.95 -32.14
CA ASP A 90 31.21 -21.52 -33.51
C ASP A 90 32.44 -21.08 -34.31
N GLN A 91 32.82 -19.81 -34.20
CA GLN A 91 34.03 -19.30 -34.87
C GLN A 91 35.29 -20.00 -34.35
N LEU A 92 35.34 -20.24 -33.04
CA LEU A 92 36.46 -20.94 -32.43
C LEU A 92 36.54 -22.38 -32.93
N ALA A 93 35.39 -23.05 -33.01
CA ALA A 93 35.33 -24.42 -33.54
C ALA A 93 35.77 -24.47 -35.00
N ASP A 94 35.34 -23.51 -35.80
CA ASP A 94 35.75 -23.41 -37.21
C ASP A 94 37.25 -23.19 -37.33
N GLY A 95 37.80 -22.31 -36.51
CA GLY A 95 39.26 -22.04 -36.50
C GLY A 95 40.05 -23.24 -36.08
N ALA A 96 39.58 -23.98 -35.08
CA ALA A 96 40.24 -25.22 -34.65
C ALA A 96 40.24 -26.26 -35.78
N GLY A 97 39.13 -26.36 -36.51
CA GLY A 97 39.03 -27.24 -37.66
C GLY A 97 40.03 -26.87 -38.77
N GLN A 98 40.20 -25.57 -39.03
CA GLN A 98 41.14 -25.07 -40.00
C GLN A 98 42.59 -25.40 -39.60
N ILE A 99 42.91 -25.27 -38.32
CA ILE A 99 44.24 -25.62 -37.80
C ILE A 99 44.49 -27.12 -37.96
N GLN A 100 43.49 -27.93 -37.66
CA GLN A 100 43.60 -29.38 -37.84
C GLN A 100 43.85 -29.74 -39.29
N ASP A 101 43.09 -29.12 -40.20
CA ASP A 101 43.27 -29.37 -41.64
C ASP A 101 44.66 -28.95 -42.13
N GLY A 102 45.15 -27.81 -41.68
CA GLY A 102 46.47 -27.30 -42.00
C GLY A 102 47.57 -28.20 -41.47
N SER A 103 47.41 -28.71 -40.26
CA SER A 103 48.37 -29.66 -39.67
C SER A 103 48.41 -30.96 -40.43
N SER A 104 47.26 -31.45 -40.87
CA SER A 104 47.19 -32.66 -41.68
C SER A 104 47.92 -32.48 -43.02
N LYS A 105 47.70 -31.34 -43.67
CA LYS A 105 48.39 -31.02 -44.95
C LYS A 105 49.88 -30.89 -44.76
N LEU A 106 50.29 -30.28 -43.65
CA LEU A 106 51.72 -30.14 -43.36
C LEU A 106 52.35 -31.51 -43.13
N TYR A 107 51.68 -32.38 -42.38
CA TYR A 107 52.15 -33.74 -42.14
C TYR A 107 52.29 -34.52 -43.46
N ASP A 108 51.28 -34.44 -44.32
CA ASP A 108 51.30 -35.13 -45.62
C ASP A 108 52.42 -34.60 -46.51
N GLY A 109 52.64 -33.27 -46.51
CA GLY A 109 53.66 -32.64 -47.27
C GLY A 109 55.10 -33.02 -46.86
N SER A 110 55.26 -33.36 -45.56
CA SER A 110 56.57 -33.72 -45.02
C SER A 110 56.95 -35.20 -45.28
N LYS A 111 55.98 -35.94 -45.72
CA LYS A 111 56.24 -37.32 -46.14
C LYS A 111 56.91 -37.32 -47.48
#